data_dca2b2bd8e792f477d626c989902598d
#
_entry.id   dca2b2bd8e792f477d626c989902598d
#
_cell.length_a   1.000
_cell.length_b   1.000
_cell.length_c   1.000
_cell.angle_alpha   90.00
_cell.angle_beta   90.00
_cell.angle_gamma   90.00
#
_symmetry.space_group_name_H-M   'P 1'
#
loop_
_entity.id
_entity.type
_entity.pdbx_description
1 polymer ?
#
loop_
_entity_poly.entity_id
_entity_poly.type
_entity_poly.pdbx_seq_one_letter_code
_entity_poly.pdbx_strand_id
1 'polypeptide(L)'
;MNKINTPLADNTLITREATLADDEALRELIAVPMTTKGIQISFQREPSYFKASDIVYRHKLHVVIEDTESQKKVACYSNGYRPCYINRNIQNLRYAGDLRVDHSYRGKSLVKVLGKHVKRTMHEPNYSQMIIFDDNHAARAAIQTGKTGMPDYYDEGLIETLSLTSTGTKRKITAFL
;
A
#
# COMPACT_ATOMS: atom_id res chain seq x y z
N MET A 1 -0.64 -16.97 -17.52
CA MET A 1 -1.17 -16.03 -16.53
C MET A 1 -2.25 -16.71 -15.70
N ASN A 2 -1.90 -17.23 -14.54
CA ASN A 2 -2.87 -17.89 -13.67
C ASN A 2 -3.65 -16.83 -12.90
N LYS A 3 -4.92 -16.65 -13.25
CA LYS A 3 -5.88 -15.88 -12.44
C LYS A 3 -6.11 -16.67 -11.15
N ILE A 4 -5.42 -16.31 -10.08
CA ILE A 4 -5.67 -16.89 -8.76
C ILE A 4 -6.86 -16.13 -8.16
N ASN A 5 -8.07 -16.51 -8.54
CA ASN A 5 -9.27 -16.09 -7.86
C ASN A 5 -9.38 -16.89 -6.57
N THR A 6 -9.22 -16.25 -5.43
CA THR A 6 -9.45 -16.89 -4.13
C THR A 6 -10.80 -16.39 -3.61
N PRO A 7 -11.86 -17.23 -3.61
CA PRO A 7 -13.11 -16.87 -2.98
C PRO A 7 -12.91 -16.76 -1.46
N LEU A 8 -13.54 -15.75 -0.89
CA LEU A 8 -13.64 -15.53 0.55
C LEU A 8 -14.84 -16.30 1.11
N ALA A 9 -14.92 -16.40 2.45
CA ALA A 9 -16.09 -16.99 3.13
C ALA A 9 -17.43 -16.27 2.79
N ASP A 10 -17.33 -15.03 2.32
CA ASP A 10 -18.40 -14.30 1.65
C ASP A 10 -18.19 -14.55 0.14
N ASN A 11 -19.06 -15.38 -0.46
CA ASN A 11 -18.94 -15.82 -1.86
C ASN A 11 -18.97 -14.67 -2.89
N THR A 12 -19.19 -13.45 -2.45
CA THR A 12 -19.25 -12.25 -3.29
C THR A 12 -17.90 -11.53 -3.45
N LEU A 13 -16.91 -11.85 -2.64
CA LEU A 13 -15.62 -11.17 -2.66
C LEU A 13 -14.55 -12.00 -3.38
N ILE A 14 -13.90 -11.40 -4.37
CA ILE A 14 -12.78 -12.02 -5.09
C ILE A 14 -11.51 -11.18 -4.94
N THR A 15 -10.37 -11.86 -4.80
CA THR A 15 -9.04 -11.22 -4.81
C THR A 15 -8.36 -11.50 -6.13
N ARG A 16 -7.91 -10.46 -6.79
CA ARG A 16 -7.24 -10.58 -8.09
C ARG A 16 -6.19 -9.48 -8.29
N GLU A 17 -5.35 -9.68 -9.28
CA GLU A 17 -4.51 -8.60 -9.78
C GLU A 17 -5.37 -7.49 -10.41
N ALA A 18 -4.98 -6.24 -10.17
CA ALA A 18 -5.64 -5.07 -10.75
C ALA A 18 -5.23 -4.92 -12.23
N THR A 19 -6.15 -4.44 -13.01
CA THR A 19 -5.97 -4.13 -14.44
C THR A 19 -6.17 -2.64 -14.70
N LEU A 20 -5.86 -2.18 -15.91
CA LEU A 20 -6.10 -0.79 -16.30
C LEU A 20 -7.57 -0.36 -16.18
N ALA A 21 -8.51 -1.30 -16.26
CA ALA A 21 -9.92 -1.03 -16.05
C ALA A 21 -10.26 -0.65 -14.59
N ASP A 22 -9.37 -0.93 -13.65
CA ASP A 22 -9.54 -0.61 -12.24
C ASP A 22 -8.94 0.77 -11.87
N ASP A 23 -8.34 1.50 -12.82
CA ASP A 23 -7.57 2.73 -12.58
C ASP A 23 -8.38 3.77 -11.80
N GLU A 24 -9.59 4.09 -12.25
CA GLU A 24 -10.46 5.08 -11.63
C GLU A 24 -10.85 4.66 -10.20
N ALA A 25 -11.33 3.44 -10.03
CA ALA A 25 -11.73 2.94 -8.72
C ALA A 25 -10.56 2.89 -7.73
N LEU A 26 -9.35 2.59 -8.20
CA LEU A 26 -8.15 2.63 -7.37
C LEU A 26 -7.78 4.05 -6.97
N ARG A 27 -7.86 5.03 -7.88
CA ARG A 27 -7.62 6.44 -7.56
C ARG A 27 -8.60 6.94 -6.51
N GLU A 28 -9.88 6.64 -6.67
CA GLU A 28 -10.92 6.99 -5.71
C GLU A 28 -10.65 6.36 -4.33
N LEU A 29 -10.33 5.07 -4.30
CA LEU A 29 -10.12 4.34 -3.05
C LEU A 29 -8.92 4.88 -2.25
N ILE A 30 -7.81 5.23 -2.92
CA ILE A 30 -6.63 5.77 -2.22
C ILE A 30 -6.74 7.26 -1.90
N ALA A 31 -7.57 8.00 -2.64
CA ALA A 31 -7.82 9.42 -2.40
C ALA A 31 -8.64 9.69 -1.13
N VAL A 32 -9.32 8.67 -0.59
CA VAL A 32 -10.05 8.80 0.67
C VAL A 32 -9.10 9.30 1.77
N PRO A 33 -9.36 10.47 2.37
CA PRO A 33 -8.47 11.05 3.36
C PRO A 33 -8.27 10.14 4.57
N MET A 34 -7.04 10.12 5.07
CA MET A 34 -6.69 9.54 6.37
C MET A 34 -6.31 10.66 7.32
N THR A 35 -6.72 10.55 8.57
CA THR A 35 -6.32 11.49 9.61
C THR A 35 -5.16 10.89 10.40
N THR A 36 -4.09 11.66 10.57
CA THR A 36 -2.94 11.32 11.41
C THR A 36 -2.51 12.57 12.17
N LYS A 37 -2.42 12.48 13.51
CA LYS A 37 -2.04 13.59 14.40
C LYS A 37 -2.78 14.92 14.09
N GLY A 38 -4.07 14.83 13.75
CA GLY A 38 -4.90 15.99 13.41
C GLY A 38 -4.72 16.54 11.99
N ILE A 39 -3.88 15.93 11.17
CA ILE A 39 -3.68 16.29 9.76
C ILE A 39 -4.45 15.31 8.89
N GLN A 40 -5.13 15.80 7.86
CA GLN A 40 -5.72 14.97 6.82
C GLN A 40 -4.77 14.82 5.65
N ILE A 41 -4.51 13.58 5.27
CA ILE A 41 -3.65 13.23 4.15
C ILE A 41 -4.46 12.44 3.12
N SER A 42 -4.43 12.89 1.88
CA SER A 42 -5.02 12.23 0.73
C SER A 42 -3.93 11.94 -0.30
N PHE A 43 -4.01 10.77 -0.93
CA PHE A 43 -3.07 10.38 -1.98
C PHE A 43 -3.71 10.57 -3.34
N GLN A 44 -3.27 11.58 -4.08
CA GLN A 44 -3.76 11.86 -5.43
C GLN A 44 -2.87 11.17 -6.45
N ARG A 45 -3.46 10.39 -7.35
CA ARG A 45 -2.77 9.62 -8.38
C ARG A 45 -3.24 10.01 -9.79
N GLU A 46 -3.60 11.28 -9.98
CA GLU A 46 -4.05 11.78 -11.28
C GLU A 46 -2.87 11.90 -12.27
N PRO A 47 -3.08 11.69 -13.56
CA PRO A 47 -4.32 11.22 -14.19
C PRO A 47 -4.47 9.69 -14.21
N SER A 48 -3.55 8.92 -13.63
CA SER A 48 -3.60 7.46 -13.63
C SER A 48 -2.86 6.87 -12.43
N TYR A 49 -3.52 5.96 -11.76
CA TYR A 49 -2.95 5.18 -10.66
C TYR A 49 -1.72 4.38 -11.11
N PHE A 50 -1.82 3.71 -12.25
CA PHE A 50 -0.74 2.86 -12.77
C PHE A 50 0.47 3.67 -13.22
N LYS A 51 0.27 4.80 -13.91
CA LYS A 51 1.39 5.68 -14.30
C LYS A 51 2.09 6.28 -13.08
N ALA A 52 1.33 6.70 -12.07
CA ALA A 52 1.91 7.20 -10.84
C ALA A 52 2.73 6.13 -10.11
N SER A 53 2.31 4.87 -10.15
CA SER A 53 3.05 3.77 -9.55
C SER A 53 4.34 3.41 -10.28
N ASP A 54 4.49 3.74 -11.57
CA ASP A 54 5.74 3.58 -12.32
C ASP A 54 6.90 4.42 -11.77
N ILE A 55 6.56 5.50 -11.07
CA ILE A 55 7.57 6.36 -10.41
C ILE A 55 8.13 5.65 -9.17
N VAL A 56 7.28 4.90 -8.48
CA VAL A 56 7.64 4.25 -7.20
C VAL A 56 8.30 2.89 -7.42
N TYR A 57 7.84 2.13 -8.41
CA TYR A 57 8.23 0.74 -8.61
C TYR A 57 8.84 0.48 -9.99
N ARG A 58 9.82 -0.40 -10.04
CA ARG A 58 10.33 -0.97 -11.30
C ARG A 58 9.46 -2.15 -11.77
N HIS A 59 9.20 -3.08 -10.86
CA HIS A 59 8.30 -4.20 -11.05
C HIS A 59 7.20 -4.09 -10.01
N LYS A 60 5.98 -4.14 -10.43
CA LYS A 60 4.83 -3.86 -9.58
C LYS A 60 3.75 -4.92 -9.71
N LEU A 61 3.09 -5.17 -8.59
CA LEU A 61 1.88 -5.95 -8.47
C LEU A 61 0.86 -5.10 -7.71
N HIS A 62 -0.25 -4.83 -8.32
CA HIS A 62 -1.40 -4.20 -7.68
C HIS A 62 -2.49 -5.24 -7.52
N VAL A 63 -3.02 -5.35 -6.31
CA VAL A 63 -4.05 -6.32 -5.95
C VAL A 63 -5.28 -5.59 -5.51
N VAL A 64 -6.45 -6.06 -5.96
CA VAL A 64 -7.75 -5.56 -5.53
C VAL A 64 -8.56 -6.70 -4.93
N ILE A 65 -9.43 -6.34 -4.00
CA ILE A 65 -10.59 -7.15 -3.62
C ILE A 65 -11.80 -6.47 -4.22
N GLU A 66 -12.54 -7.24 -4.99
CA GLU A 66 -13.74 -6.81 -5.66
C GLU A 66 -14.95 -7.53 -5.05
N ASP A 67 -15.98 -6.77 -4.76
CA ASP A 67 -17.32 -7.30 -4.50
C ASP A 67 -18.01 -7.53 -5.83
N THR A 68 -18.27 -8.79 -6.16
CA THR A 68 -18.81 -9.21 -7.46
C THR A 68 -20.28 -8.83 -7.64
N GLU A 69 -21.03 -8.62 -6.56
CA GLU A 69 -22.43 -8.18 -6.66
C GLU A 69 -22.51 -6.70 -6.99
N SER A 70 -21.77 -5.87 -6.27
CA SER A 70 -21.74 -4.41 -6.49
C SER A 70 -20.71 -3.99 -7.53
N GLN A 71 -19.80 -4.88 -7.95
CA GLN A 71 -18.63 -4.61 -8.80
C GLN A 71 -17.66 -3.56 -8.22
N LYS A 72 -17.81 -3.27 -6.94
CA LYS A 72 -16.99 -2.27 -6.23
C LYS A 72 -15.62 -2.83 -5.87
N LYS A 73 -14.56 -2.03 -6.04
CA LYS A 73 -13.23 -2.34 -5.52
C LYS A 73 -13.18 -1.89 -4.06
N VAL A 74 -13.22 -2.86 -3.15
CA VAL A 74 -13.43 -2.64 -1.71
C VAL A 74 -12.15 -2.66 -0.89
N ALA A 75 -11.07 -3.17 -1.47
CA ALA A 75 -9.75 -3.06 -0.89
C ALA A 75 -8.68 -3.11 -1.97
N CYS A 76 -7.54 -2.51 -1.70
CA CYS A 76 -6.36 -2.59 -2.56
C CYS A 76 -5.08 -2.68 -1.74
N TYR A 77 -4.02 -3.09 -2.44
CA TYR A 77 -2.67 -3.18 -1.94
C TYR A 77 -1.70 -3.15 -3.12
N SER A 78 -0.60 -2.44 -2.96
CA SER A 78 0.47 -2.37 -3.95
C SER A 78 1.75 -2.96 -3.41
N ASN A 79 2.46 -3.65 -4.25
CA ASN A 79 3.75 -4.22 -3.98
C ASN A 79 4.64 -4.11 -5.23
N GLY A 80 5.91 -3.82 -5.02
CA GLY A 80 6.86 -3.78 -6.11
C GLY A 80 8.26 -3.62 -5.56
N TYR A 81 9.25 -3.70 -6.41
CA TYR A 81 10.62 -3.48 -5.98
C TYR A 81 11.30 -2.38 -6.78
N ARG A 82 12.30 -1.83 -6.14
CA ARG A 82 13.21 -0.84 -6.69
C ARG A 82 14.64 -1.15 -6.26
N PRO A 83 15.63 -0.85 -7.06
CA PRO A 83 17.02 -0.96 -6.66
C PRO A 83 17.32 0.08 -5.57
N CYS A 84 17.95 -0.36 -4.50
CA CYS A 84 18.41 0.46 -3.38
C CYS A 84 19.81 0.04 -2.98
N TYR A 85 20.56 0.95 -2.38
CA TYR A 85 21.82 0.60 -1.74
C TYR A 85 21.55 0.04 -0.34
N ILE A 86 21.88 -1.23 -0.15
CA ILE A 86 21.81 -1.90 1.13
C ILE A 86 23.22 -2.40 1.44
N ASN A 87 23.82 -1.92 2.53
CA ASN A 87 25.19 -2.27 2.92
C ASN A 87 26.21 -2.07 1.78
N ARG A 88 26.14 -0.93 1.10
CA ARG A 88 26.98 -0.53 -0.05
C ARG A 88 26.79 -1.33 -1.34
N ASN A 89 25.87 -2.27 -1.38
CA ASN A 89 25.55 -3.04 -2.57
C ASN A 89 24.17 -2.66 -3.11
N ILE A 90 24.03 -2.66 -4.44
CA ILE A 90 22.75 -2.46 -5.08
C ILE A 90 21.95 -3.78 -4.95
N GLN A 91 20.81 -3.70 -4.28
CA GLN A 91 19.90 -4.81 -4.08
C GLN A 91 18.47 -4.36 -4.38
N ASN A 92 17.62 -5.29 -4.75
CA ASN A 92 16.20 -5.00 -4.90
C ASN A 92 15.54 -4.97 -3.52
N LEU A 93 14.98 -3.82 -3.17
CA LEU A 93 14.16 -3.66 -1.99
C LEU A 93 12.69 -3.68 -2.42
N ARG A 94 11.91 -4.56 -1.82
CA ARG A 94 10.47 -4.55 -1.98
C ARG A 94 9.87 -3.41 -1.17
N TYR A 95 8.95 -2.68 -1.77
CA TYR A 95 8.17 -1.66 -1.10
C TYR A 95 6.70 -2.03 -1.15
N ALA A 96 6.07 -2.11 0.01
CA ALA A 96 4.65 -2.40 0.17
C ALA A 96 3.91 -1.10 0.51
N GLY A 97 2.84 -0.82 -0.20
CA GLY A 97 2.11 0.44 -0.03
C GLY A 97 0.65 0.34 -0.45
N ASP A 98 -0.01 1.49 -0.44
CA ASP A 98 -1.40 1.68 -0.88
C ASP A 98 -2.41 0.69 -0.25
N LEU A 99 -2.12 0.16 0.95
CA LEU A 99 -3.08 -0.68 1.65
C LEU A 99 -4.29 0.16 2.04
N ARG A 100 -5.43 -0.14 1.43
CA ARG A 100 -6.71 0.50 1.71
C ARG A 100 -7.81 -0.53 1.81
N VAL A 101 -8.74 -0.27 2.70
CA VAL A 101 -10.01 -1.00 2.83
C VAL A 101 -11.10 0.03 2.91
N ASP A 102 -12.10 -0.10 2.02
CA ASP A 102 -13.30 0.72 2.06
C ASP A 102 -13.94 0.66 3.46
N HIS A 103 -14.36 1.79 3.94
CA HIS A 103 -14.87 1.94 5.29
C HIS A 103 -16.05 0.99 5.60
N SER A 104 -16.96 0.76 4.64
CA SER A 104 -18.11 -0.15 4.80
C SER A 104 -17.74 -1.64 4.81
N TYR A 105 -16.48 -1.96 4.44
CA TYR A 105 -15.95 -3.32 4.44
C TYR A 105 -14.90 -3.56 5.53
N ARG A 106 -14.67 -2.60 6.42
CA ARG A 106 -13.81 -2.78 7.57
C ARG A 106 -14.40 -3.83 8.53
N GLY A 107 -13.53 -4.53 9.26
CA GLY A 107 -13.97 -5.63 10.14
C GLY A 107 -14.19 -6.97 9.44
N LYS A 108 -14.27 -7.02 8.12
CA LYS A 108 -14.47 -8.27 7.33
C LYS A 108 -13.17 -9.04 7.07
N SER A 109 -12.12 -8.80 7.82
CA SER A 109 -10.81 -9.50 7.70
C SER A 109 -10.13 -9.38 6.32
N LEU A 110 -10.42 -8.35 5.53
CA LEU A 110 -9.87 -8.20 4.18
C LEU A 110 -8.34 -8.04 4.19
N VAL A 111 -7.77 -7.42 5.22
CA VAL A 111 -6.32 -7.33 5.39
C VAL A 111 -5.68 -8.71 5.51
N LYS A 112 -6.34 -9.65 6.19
CA LYS A 112 -5.89 -11.05 6.28
C LYS A 112 -5.90 -11.76 4.92
N VAL A 113 -6.87 -11.44 4.08
CA VAL A 113 -6.95 -11.99 2.73
C VAL A 113 -5.82 -11.47 1.87
N LEU A 114 -5.62 -10.14 1.88
CA LEU A 114 -4.50 -9.51 1.20
C LEU A 114 -3.15 -10.06 1.71
N GLY A 115 -3.00 -10.24 3.02
CA GLY A 115 -1.80 -10.82 3.62
C GLY A 115 -1.50 -12.23 3.13
N LYS A 116 -2.50 -13.09 3.05
CA LYS A 116 -2.35 -14.43 2.47
C LYS A 116 -1.96 -14.38 0.98
N HIS A 117 -2.51 -13.42 0.24
CA HIS A 117 -2.15 -13.22 -1.16
C HIS A 117 -0.69 -12.78 -1.29
N VAL A 118 -0.27 -11.78 -0.50
CA VAL A 118 1.12 -11.32 -0.42
C VAL A 118 2.06 -12.48 -0.16
N LYS A 119 1.80 -13.28 0.88
CA LYS A 119 2.66 -14.40 1.26
C LYS A 119 2.82 -15.43 0.14
N ARG A 120 1.78 -15.65 -0.68
CA ARG A 120 1.84 -16.57 -1.81
C ARG A 120 2.60 -16.02 -3.02
N THR A 121 2.56 -14.71 -3.21
CA THR A 121 3.17 -14.02 -4.35
C THR A 121 4.54 -13.42 -4.01
N MET A 122 4.91 -13.44 -2.75
CA MET A 122 6.22 -12.97 -2.29
C MET A 122 7.29 -14.03 -2.57
N HIS A 123 7.95 -13.83 -3.69
CA HIS A 123 9.22 -14.50 -3.96
C HIS A 123 10.36 -13.54 -3.60
N GLU A 124 11.49 -13.57 -4.24
CA GLU A 124 12.55 -12.57 -4.11
C GLU A 124 12.04 -11.13 -4.39
N PRO A 125 12.58 -10.09 -3.74
CA PRO A 125 13.68 -10.12 -2.76
C PRO A 125 13.21 -10.37 -1.31
N ASN A 126 14.13 -10.82 -0.46
CA ASN A 126 13.87 -11.15 0.95
C ASN A 126 13.58 -9.92 1.83
N TYR A 127 13.99 -8.72 1.38
CA TYR A 127 13.78 -7.49 2.13
C TYR A 127 12.52 -6.77 1.64
N SER A 128 11.67 -6.41 2.59
CA SER A 128 10.46 -5.65 2.33
C SER A 128 10.35 -4.47 3.30
N GLN A 129 9.99 -3.32 2.79
CA GLN A 129 9.78 -2.09 3.55
C GLN A 129 8.35 -1.61 3.37
N MET A 130 7.79 -1.04 4.42
CA MET A 130 6.56 -0.25 4.37
C MET A 130 6.65 0.93 5.33
N ILE A 131 5.87 1.96 5.05
CA ILE A 131 5.73 3.13 5.91
C ILE A 131 4.29 3.15 6.43
N ILE A 132 4.14 3.27 7.74
CA ILE A 132 2.84 3.32 8.41
C ILE A 132 2.84 4.58 9.28
N PHE A 133 1.74 5.33 9.25
CA PHE A 133 1.61 6.46 10.17
C PHE A 133 1.66 5.98 11.62
N ASP A 134 2.41 6.69 12.44
CA ASP A 134 2.71 6.32 13.82
C ASP A 134 1.46 6.08 14.67
N ASP A 135 0.43 6.89 14.48
CA ASP A 135 -0.87 6.79 15.16
C ASP A 135 -1.88 5.85 14.46
N ASN A 136 -1.49 5.18 13.38
CA ASN A 136 -2.34 4.17 12.75
C ASN A 136 -2.22 2.81 13.45
N HIS A 137 -2.73 2.77 14.68
CA HIS A 137 -2.67 1.58 15.54
C HIS A 137 -3.33 0.36 14.90
N ALA A 138 -4.39 0.55 14.12
CA ALA A 138 -5.08 -0.53 13.43
C ALA A 138 -4.19 -1.20 12.37
N ALA A 139 -3.48 -0.42 11.56
CA ALA A 139 -2.55 -0.95 10.57
C ALA A 139 -1.34 -1.61 11.24
N ARG A 140 -0.77 -0.97 12.27
CA ARG A 140 0.34 -1.54 13.03
C ARG A 140 -0.04 -2.88 13.66
N ALA A 141 -1.17 -2.96 14.34
CA ALA A 141 -1.66 -4.21 14.93
C ALA A 141 -1.92 -5.29 13.86
N ALA A 142 -2.48 -4.94 12.71
CA ALA A 142 -2.75 -5.88 11.64
C ALA A 142 -1.47 -6.49 11.04
N ILE A 143 -0.38 -5.72 11.02
CA ILE A 143 0.87 -6.11 10.36
C ILE A 143 1.84 -6.78 11.34
N GLN A 144 2.01 -6.22 12.54
CA GLN A 144 3.00 -6.69 13.52
C GLN A 144 2.59 -7.97 14.26
N THR A 145 1.31 -8.31 14.33
CA THR A 145 0.84 -9.45 15.14
C THR A 145 0.95 -10.81 14.46
N GLY A 146 1.37 -10.88 13.19
CA GLY A 146 1.37 -12.13 12.41
C GLY A 146 -0.02 -12.73 12.15
N LYS A 147 -1.07 -12.21 12.78
CA LYS A 147 -2.45 -12.74 12.70
C LYS A 147 -3.09 -12.59 11.33
N THR A 148 -2.61 -11.67 10.53
CA THR A 148 -3.15 -11.41 9.18
C THR A 148 -2.50 -12.28 8.11
N GLY A 149 -1.49 -13.08 8.44
CA GLY A 149 -0.71 -13.85 7.48
C GLY A 149 0.24 -12.98 6.63
N MET A 150 0.45 -11.72 7.00
CA MET A 150 1.53 -10.91 6.49
C MET A 150 2.87 -11.48 6.92
N PRO A 151 3.97 -11.21 6.17
CA PRO A 151 5.32 -11.49 6.65
C PRO A 151 5.59 -10.81 8.00
N ASP A 152 6.56 -11.31 8.74
CA ASP A 152 7.01 -10.66 9.97
C ASP A 152 7.70 -9.34 9.62
N TYR A 153 7.28 -8.27 10.28
CA TYR A 153 7.84 -6.94 10.13
C TYR A 153 8.44 -6.46 11.46
N TYR A 154 9.59 -5.85 11.35
CA TYR A 154 10.29 -5.22 12.46
C TYR A 154 10.14 -3.71 12.36
N ASP A 155 10.05 -3.03 13.50
CA ASP A 155 10.01 -1.58 13.58
C ASP A 155 11.46 -1.06 13.53
N GLU A 156 11.83 -0.43 12.42
CA GLU A 156 13.18 0.09 12.20
C GLU A 156 13.33 1.57 12.61
N GLY A 157 12.27 2.19 13.10
CA GLY A 157 12.28 3.55 13.61
C GLY A 157 11.28 4.49 12.93
N LEU A 158 11.42 5.78 13.21
CA LEU A 158 10.53 6.85 12.76
C LEU A 158 11.17 7.63 11.61
N ILE A 159 10.34 7.99 10.64
CA ILE A 159 10.65 8.97 9.60
C ILE A 159 9.78 10.19 9.85
N GLU A 160 10.40 11.35 10.03
CA GLU A 160 9.68 12.62 10.17
C GLU A 160 9.62 13.34 8.82
N THR A 161 8.41 13.75 8.45
CA THR A 161 8.20 14.55 7.24
C THR A 161 7.84 15.97 7.65
N LEU A 162 8.64 16.93 7.21
CA LEU A 162 8.40 18.35 7.44
C LEU A 162 7.76 18.96 6.19
N SER A 163 6.63 19.61 6.37
CA SER A 163 6.00 20.42 5.33
C SER A 163 6.30 21.89 5.60
N LEU A 164 7.00 22.54 4.67
CA LEU A 164 7.36 23.94 4.77
C LEU A 164 6.59 24.74 3.72
N THR A 165 5.85 25.73 4.18
CA THR A 165 5.20 26.71 3.29
C THR A 165 6.11 27.91 3.12
N SER A 166 6.36 28.32 1.88
CA SER A 166 7.10 29.54 1.59
C SER A 166 6.23 30.76 1.90
N THR A 167 6.63 31.56 2.88
CA THR A 167 6.02 32.87 3.18
C THR A 167 6.66 34.01 2.39
N GLY A 168 7.14 33.73 1.17
CA GLY A 168 7.68 34.75 0.28
C GLY A 168 9.15 35.13 0.51
N THR A 169 9.78 34.71 1.57
CA THR A 169 11.21 34.94 1.79
C THR A 169 12.00 33.70 1.35
N LYS A 170 12.80 33.86 0.29
CA LYS A 170 13.71 32.78 -0.16
C LYS A 170 14.74 32.48 0.93
N ARG A 171 14.48 31.52 1.79
CA ARG A 171 15.48 30.93 2.67
C ARG A 171 16.10 29.71 1.98
N LYS A 172 17.43 29.68 1.95
CA LYS A 172 18.18 28.55 1.44
C LYS A 172 17.96 27.37 2.43
N ILE A 173 17.29 26.33 1.99
CA ILE A 173 17.09 25.12 2.80
C ILE A 173 18.24 24.18 2.45
N THR A 174 19.07 23.86 3.42
CA THR A 174 20.06 22.80 3.30
C THR A 174 19.44 21.56 3.92
N ALA A 175 19.11 20.59 3.09
CA ALA A 175 18.69 19.28 3.56
C ALA A 175 19.94 18.44 3.86
N PHE A 176 20.02 17.93 5.08
CA PHE A 176 20.98 16.88 5.42
C PHE A 176 20.27 15.54 5.21
N LEU A 177 20.82 14.70 4.36
CA LEU A 177 20.46 13.30 4.17
C LEU A 177 21.33 12.44 5.07
#